data_f70b4533c65b3e284705ee4b29992f88
#
_entry.id   f70b4533c65b3e284705ee4b29992f88
#
_cell.length_a   1.000
_cell.length_b   1.000
_cell.length_c   1.000
_cell.angle_alpha   90.00
_cell.angle_beta   90.00
_cell.angle_gamma   90.00
#
_symmetry.space_group_name_H-M   'P 1'
#
loop_
_entity.id
_entity.type
_entity.pdbx_description
1 polymer ?
#
loop_
_entity_poly.entity_id
_entity_poly.type
_entity_poly.pdbx_seq_one_letter_code
_entity_poly.pdbx_strand_id
1 'polypeptide(L)'
;AKGIKSTIKYSSHGYTRQASEPQYLAENVLKREFYADRPNAKRLTDVTEFKYYIGLEVHKLYLSAILDLFDRRIVSCVIRDRNDNALVFQTFEKAVAETPDAHPLFHSDRGFQYTNRVFHTKLERAGMTQSMSRVGKCIDNGPMEGFWGILKRERYYGRRFTSREELVKMI
;
A
#
# COMPACT_ATOMS: atom_id res chain seq x y z
N ALA A 1 19.36 37.46 4.72
CA ALA A 1 18.29 36.48 4.80
C ALA A 1 18.90 35.08 4.98
N LYS A 2 18.68 34.44 6.15
CA LYS A 2 19.07 33.04 6.35
C LYS A 2 18.12 32.17 5.53
N GLY A 3 18.63 31.58 4.46
CA GLY A 3 17.83 30.69 3.60
C GLY A 3 17.44 29.42 4.36
N ILE A 4 16.16 29.26 4.66
CA ILE A 4 15.60 28.01 5.19
C ILE A 4 15.63 26.98 4.04
N LYS A 5 16.45 25.94 4.17
CA LYS A 5 16.49 24.82 3.21
C LYS A 5 15.62 23.68 3.75
N SER A 6 14.70 23.16 2.94
CA SER A 6 13.97 21.94 3.26
C SER A 6 14.94 20.77 3.42
N THR A 7 14.83 20.03 4.51
CA THR A 7 15.57 18.77 4.74
C THR A 7 14.91 17.56 4.10
N ILE A 8 13.75 17.76 3.46
CA ILE A 8 13.00 16.68 2.81
C ILE A 8 13.68 16.34 1.49
N LYS A 9 14.28 15.16 1.42
CA LYS A 9 14.77 14.57 0.17
C LYS A 9 13.61 13.87 -0.53
N TYR A 10 13.19 14.40 -1.67
CA TYR A 10 12.30 13.68 -2.57
C TYR A 10 13.07 12.50 -3.18
N SER A 11 12.69 11.29 -2.83
CA SER A 11 13.11 10.09 -3.56
C SER A 11 12.05 9.76 -4.60
N SER A 12 12.38 9.89 -5.87
CA SER A 12 11.49 9.57 -6.99
C SER A 12 11.43 8.07 -7.33
N HIS A 13 12.05 7.22 -6.51
CA HIS A 13 12.08 5.79 -6.76
C HIS A 13 10.92 5.10 -6.06
N GLY A 14 9.86 4.81 -6.81
CA GLY A 14 8.84 3.86 -6.39
C GLY A 14 9.46 2.48 -6.21
N TYR A 15 9.31 1.90 -5.02
CA TYR A 15 9.86 0.58 -4.67
C TYR A 15 8.94 -0.58 -5.10
N THR A 16 8.01 -0.33 -6.01
CA THR A 16 7.15 -1.40 -6.52
C THR A 16 7.98 -2.34 -7.37
N ARG A 17 8.18 -3.54 -6.86
CA ARG A 17 8.79 -4.63 -7.63
C ARG A 17 7.75 -5.16 -8.59
N GLN A 18 7.77 -4.67 -9.84
CA GLN A 18 6.91 -5.20 -10.89
C GLN A 18 7.20 -6.69 -11.08
N ALA A 19 6.14 -7.46 -11.33
CA ALA A 19 6.30 -8.85 -11.72
C ALA A 19 7.02 -8.92 -13.06
N SER A 20 8.09 -9.70 -13.13
CA SER A 20 8.76 -10.02 -14.40
C SER A 20 7.82 -10.78 -15.35
N GLU A 21 6.93 -11.59 -14.80
CA GLU A 21 5.89 -12.35 -15.51
C GLU A 21 4.59 -12.27 -14.71
N PRO A 22 3.70 -11.30 -15.02
CA PRO A 22 2.42 -11.18 -14.34
C PRO A 22 1.51 -12.36 -14.72
N GLN A 23 0.96 -13.05 -13.72
CA GLN A 23 0.05 -14.16 -13.94
C GLN A 23 -1.38 -13.71 -14.30
N TYR A 24 -1.77 -12.52 -13.83
CA TYR A 24 -3.05 -11.89 -14.10
C TYR A 24 -2.90 -10.38 -14.16
N LEU A 25 -3.55 -9.74 -15.12
CA LEU A 25 -3.60 -8.29 -15.28
C LEU A 25 -5.06 -7.85 -15.40
N ALA A 26 -5.50 -6.98 -14.50
CA ALA A 26 -6.80 -6.33 -14.58
C ALA A 26 -6.70 -4.98 -15.32
N GLU A 27 -7.81 -4.56 -15.91
CA GLU A 27 -7.94 -3.24 -16.49
C GLU A 27 -7.98 -2.15 -15.41
N ASN A 28 -7.64 -0.92 -15.78
CA ASN A 28 -7.82 0.24 -14.92
C ASN A 28 -9.28 0.70 -14.93
N VAL A 29 -10.11 0.03 -14.13
CA VAL A 29 -11.54 0.36 -13.99
C VAL A 29 -11.74 1.63 -13.16
N LEU A 30 -10.85 1.88 -12.17
CA LEU A 30 -10.92 3.06 -11.29
C LEU A 30 -10.78 4.39 -12.04
N LYS A 31 -9.95 4.43 -13.10
CA LYS A 31 -9.75 5.60 -13.99
C LYS A 31 -9.46 6.92 -13.24
N ARG A 32 -8.81 6.85 -12.08
CA ARG A 32 -8.54 7.98 -11.17
C ARG A 32 -9.78 8.61 -10.55
N GLU A 33 -10.91 7.95 -10.58
CA GLU A 33 -12.11 8.39 -9.86
C GLU A 33 -11.97 8.10 -8.36
N PHE A 34 -11.13 8.90 -7.68
CA PHE A 34 -10.78 8.73 -6.27
C PHE A 34 -11.85 9.21 -5.29
N TYR A 35 -13.06 9.39 -5.75
CA TYR A 35 -14.23 9.68 -4.94
C TYR A 35 -15.13 8.45 -4.86
N ALA A 36 -15.70 8.20 -3.68
CA ALA A 36 -16.73 7.22 -3.45
C ALA A 36 -17.90 7.88 -2.71
N ASP A 37 -19.13 7.53 -3.09
CA ASP A 37 -20.36 8.09 -2.54
C ASP A 37 -20.80 7.42 -1.24
N ARG A 38 -20.23 6.24 -0.93
CA ARG A 38 -20.55 5.45 0.26
C ARG A 38 -19.33 4.65 0.73
N PRO A 39 -19.30 4.26 2.03
CA PRO A 39 -18.27 3.35 2.55
C PRO A 39 -18.21 2.04 1.77
N ASN A 40 -17.01 1.50 1.65
CA ASN A 40 -16.77 0.19 1.02
C ASN A 40 -17.14 0.10 -0.47
N ALA A 41 -17.32 1.21 -1.18
CA ALA A 41 -17.56 1.20 -2.62
C ALA A 41 -16.26 1.04 -3.42
N LYS A 42 -15.20 1.73 -3.01
CA LYS A 42 -13.90 1.71 -3.68
C LYS A 42 -12.79 1.65 -2.63
N ARG A 43 -11.84 0.72 -2.79
CA ARG A 43 -10.66 0.57 -1.92
C ARG A 43 -9.38 0.59 -2.73
N LEU A 44 -8.35 1.25 -2.18
CA LEU A 44 -6.99 1.20 -2.69
C LEU A 44 -6.13 0.35 -1.79
N THR A 45 -5.12 -0.29 -2.35
CA THR A 45 -4.10 -1.01 -1.60
C THR A 45 -2.72 -0.74 -2.16
N ASP A 46 -1.73 -0.77 -1.28
CA ASP A 46 -0.32 -0.66 -1.64
C ASP A 46 0.57 -1.16 -0.50
N VAL A 47 1.86 -1.34 -0.80
CA VAL A 47 2.89 -1.73 0.15
C VAL A 47 3.96 -0.66 0.20
N THR A 48 4.35 -0.26 1.41
CA THR A 48 5.49 0.64 1.62
C THR A 48 6.58 0.02 2.47
N GLU A 49 7.83 0.42 2.24
CA GLU A 49 9.03 -0.03 2.97
C GLU A 49 9.43 1.02 4.01
N PHE A 50 9.84 0.53 5.19
CA PHE A 50 10.52 1.27 6.24
C PHE A 50 11.86 0.60 6.56
N LYS A 51 12.80 1.37 7.10
CA LYS A 51 14.12 0.86 7.52
C LYS A 51 14.35 1.17 8.99
N TYR A 52 15.04 0.25 9.68
CA TYR A 52 15.59 0.45 11.00
C TYR A 52 17.02 -0.09 11.05
N TYR A 53 17.76 0.21 12.11
CA TYR A 53 19.18 -0.03 12.18
C TYR A 53 19.54 -0.76 13.47
N ILE A 54 20.23 -1.88 13.36
CA ILE A 54 20.84 -2.58 14.50
C ILE A 54 22.34 -2.43 14.34
N GLY A 55 22.96 -1.55 15.14
CA GLY A 55 24.33 -1.16 14.93
C GLY A 55 24.55 -0.52 13.56
N LEU A 56 25.36 -1.18 12.72
CA LEU A 56 25.64 -0.76 11.33
C LEU A 56 24.76 -1.47 10.30
N GLU A 57 23.96 -2.45 10.71
CA GLU A 57 23.13 -3.22 9.80
C GLU A 57 21.80 -2.51 9.53
N VAL A 58 21.37 -2.55 8.26
CA VAL A 58 20.09 -1.99 7.80
C VAL A 58 19.08 -3.11 7.66
N HIS A 59 18.03 -3.03 8.44
CA HIS A 59 16.89 -3.94 8.38
C HIS A 59 15.67 -3.26 7.78
N LYS A 60 14.73 -4.05 7.27
CA LYS A 60 13.54 -3.56 6.57
C LYS A 60 12.27 -4.11 7.21
N LEU A 61 11.25 -3.25 7.24
CA LEU A 61 9.87 -3.64 7.49
C LEU A 61 9.00 -3.19 6.31
N TYR A 62 7.99 -3.97 6.03
CA TYR A 62 7.01 -3.68 4.99
C TYR A 62 5.63 -3.55 5.61
N LEU A 63 4.94 -2.49 5.26
CA LEU A 63 3.57 -2.23 5.67
C LEU A 63 2.68 -2.32 4.43
N SER A 64 1.74 -3.26 4.44
CA SER A 64 0.64 -3.31 3.49
C SER A 64 -0.60 -2.71 4.14
N ALA A 65 -1.35 -1.89 3.42
CA ALA A 65 -2.59 -1.32 3.91
C ALA A 65 -3.66 -1.25 2.83
N ILE A 66 -4.92 -1.22 3.27
CA ILE A 66 -6.09 -1.02 2.44
C ILE A 66 -6.80 0.24 2.92
N LEU A 67 -6.98 1.20 2.01
CA LEU A 67 -7.61 2.50 2.24
C LEU A 67 -9.00 2.52 1.60
N ASP A 68 -10.03 2.95 2.34
CA ASP A 68 -11.34 3.25 1.79
C ASP A 68 -11.36 4.65 1.16
N LEU A 69 -11.90 4.77 -0.06
CA LEU A 69 -11.94 6.05 -0.77
C LEU A 69 -13.05 6.99 -0.31
N PHE A 70 -14.02 6.51 0.45
CA PHE A 70 -15.10 7.34 0.98
C PHE A 70 -14.61 8.27 2.08
N ASP A 71 -14.05 7.73 3.15
CA ASP A 71 -13.64 8.48 4.35
C ASP A 71 -12.11 8.51 4.58
N ARG A 72 -11.35 7.88 3.70
CA ARG A 72 -9.88 7.79 3.75
C ARG A 72 -9.34 7.00 4.94
N ARG A 73 -10.17 6.23 5.62
CA ARG A 73 -9.71 5.36 6.70
C ARG A 73 -8.91 4.17 6.18
N ILE A 74 -8.01 3.69 7.01
CA ILE A 74 -7.35 2.39 6.78
C ILE A 74 -8.28 1.29 7.29
N VAL A 75 -8.78 0.48 6.35
CA VAL A 75 -9.65 -0.66 6.65
C VAL A 75 -8.88 -1.77 7.34
N SER A 76 -7.70 -2.07 6.83
CA SER A 76 -6.79 -3.07 7.42
C SER A 76 -5.35 -2.74 7.09
N CYS A 77 -4.45 -3.21 7.94
CA CYS A 77 -3.02 -3.19 7.66
C CYS A 77 -2.30 -4.37 8.30
N VAL A 78 -1.16 -4.75 7.71
CA VAL A 78 -0.26 -5.79 8.22
C VAL A 78 1.19 -5.33 8.03
N ILE A 79 2.02 -5.59 9.04
CA ILE A 79 3.47 -5.32 9.03
C ILE A 79 4.22 -6.65 9.02
N ARG A 80 5.20 -6.80 8.13
CA ARG A 80 6.08 -7.96 8.04
C ARG A 80 7.51 -7.57 7.71
N ASP A 81 8.44 -8.49 7.99
CA ASP A 81 9.87 -8.33 7.67
C ASP A 81 10.17 -8.70 6.20
N ARG A 82 9.18 -9.21 5.47
CA ARG A 82 9.31 -9.60 4.05
C ARG A 82 8.20 -9.00 3.22
N ASN A 83 8.58 -8.52 2.03
CA ASN A 83 7.64 -8.09 0.99
C ASN A 83 7.28 -9.30 0.12
N ASP A 84 6.37 -10.12 0.60
CA ASP A 84 5.93 -11.36 -0.02
C ASP A 84 4.40 -11.39 -0.25
N ASN A 85 3.91 -12.42 -0.92
CA ASN A 85 2.47 -12.61 -1.14
C ASN A 85 1.69 -12.69 0.17
N ALA A 86 2.28 -13.30 1.22
CA ALA A 86 1.62 -13.45 2.50
C ALA A 86 1.31 -12.10 3.17
N LEU A 87 2.15 -11.07 2.98
CA LEU A 87 1.90 -9.72 3.47
C LEU A 87 0.57 -9.16 2.93
N VAL A 88 0.40 -9.20 1.61
CA VAL A 88 -0.80 -8.66 0.93
C VAL A 88 -2.02 -9.54 1.18
N PHE A 89 -1.86 -10.86 1.15
CA PHE A 89 -2.96 -11.79 1.37
C PHE A 89 -3.54 -11.67 2.78
N GLN A 90 -2.70 -11.58 3.82
CA GLN A 90 -3.14 -11.36 5.20
C GLN A 90 -3.83 -10.00 5.36
N THR A 91 -3.33 -8.95 4.71
CA THR A 91 -3.97 -7.63 4.73
C THR A 91 -5.37 -7.70 4.11
N PHE A 92 -5.50 -8.41 3.00
CA PHE A 92 -6.78 -8.61 2.31
C PHE A 92 -7.76 -9.45 3.16
N GLU A 93 -7.32 -10.59 3.69
CA GLU A 93 -8.13 -11.48 4.54
C GLU A 93 -8.65 -10.77 5.79
N LYS A 94 -7.81 -9.94 6.41
CA LYS A 94 -8.19 -9.10 7.54
C LYS A 94 -9.28 -8.08 7.15
N ALA A 95 -9.16 -7.45 5.97
CA ALA A 95 -10.16 -6.51 5.48
C ALA A 95 -11.51 -7.19 5.17
N VAL A 96 -11.49 -8.42 4.63
CA VAL A 96 -12.70 -9.21 4.40
C VAL A 96 -13.37 -9.61 5.71
N ALA A 97 -12.58 -10.03 6.72
CA ALA A 97 -13.10 -10.37 8.04
C ALA A 97 -13.75 -9.18 8.76
N GLU A 98 -13.18 -7.98 8.60
CA GLU A 98 -13.69 -6.73 9.18
C GLU A 98 -15.01 -6.28 8.54
N THR A 99 -15.19 -6.55 7.25
CA THR A 99 -16.36 -6.14 6.46
C THR A 99 -16.77 -7.23 5.47
N PRO A 100 -17.36 -8.34 5.95
CA PRO A 100 -17.63 -9.54 5.13
C PRO A 100 -18.61 -9.29 3.97
N ASP A 101 -19.54 -8.36 4.14
CA ASP A 101 -20.57 -8.04 3.14
C ASP A 101 -20.14 -6.92 2.16
N ALA A 102 -18.89 -6.50 2.21
CA ALA A 102 -18.37 -5.45 1.34
C ALA A 102 -17.80 -6.03 0.03
N HIS A 103 -18.27 -5.50 -1.11
CA HIS A 103 -17.83 -5.89 -2.45
C HIS A 103 -17.27 -4.68 -3.22
N PRO A 104 -16.18 -4.03 -2.74
CA PRO A 104 -15.63 -2.84 -3.37
C PRO A 104 -15.03 -3.10 -4.74
N LEU A 105 -14.91 -2.04 -5.55
CA LEU A 105 -13.88 -1.96 -6.57
C LEU A 105 -12.52 -1.90 -5.85
N PHE A 106 -11.69 -2.92 -6.04
CA PHE A 106 -10.40 -3.08 -5.35
C PHE A 106 -9.24 -2.74 -6.29
N HIS A 107 -8.59 -1.60 -6.03
CA HIS A 107 -7.53 -1.08 -6.91
C HIS A 107 -6.15 -1.20 -6.29
N SER A 108 -5.19 -1.63 -7.09
CA SER A 108 -3.77 -1.74 -6.73
C SER A 108 -2.86 -1.26 -7.87
N ASP A 109 -1.58 -1.19 -7.59
CA ASP A 109 -0.57 -1.17 -8.62
C ASP A 109 -0.39 -2.56 -9.28
N ARG A 110 0.65 -2.71 -10.11
CA ARG A 110 1.02 -3.99 -10.77
C ARG A 110 2.15 -4.72 -10.05
N GLY A 111 2.25 -4.59 -8.74
CA GLY A 111 3.18 -5.36 -7.94
C GLY A 111 2.94 -6.87 -8.09
N PHE A 112 4.00 -7.67 -7.92
CA PHE A 112 3.94 -9.13 -8.13
C PHE A 112 2.91 -9.82 -7.24
N GLN A 113 2.61 -9.27 -6.06
CA GLN A 113 1.58 -9.80 -5.17
C GLN A 113 0.19 -9.64 -5.76
N TYR A 114 -0.10 -8.50 -6.39
CA TYR A 114 -1.41 -8.17 -6.94
C TYR A 114 -1.67 -8.82 -8.29
N THR A 115 -0.62 -9.09 -9.07
CA THR A 115 -0.69 -9.82 -10.33
C THR A 115 -0.67 -11.34 -10.15
N ASN A 116 -0.65 -11.83 -8.92
CA ASN A 116 -0.69 -13.24 -8.59
C ASN A 116 -2.11 -13.80 -8.81
N ARG A 117 -2.21 -14.95 -9.51
CA ARG A 117 -3.50 -15.61 -9.80
C ARG A 117 -4.27 -15.98 -8.53
N VAL A 118 -3.58 -16.39 -7.46
CA VAL A 118 -4.22 -16.73 -6.18
C VAL A 118 -4.88 -15.48 -5.57
N PHE A 119 -4.22 -14.32 -5.66
CA PHE A 119 -4.80 -13.07 -5.19
C PHE A 119 -6.06 -12.69 -5.98
N HIS A 120 -6.02 -12.80 -7.30
CA HIS A 120 -7.19 -12.59 -8.15
C HIS A 120 -8.36 -13.50 -7.75
N THR A 121 -8.11 -14.80 -7.59
CA THR A 121 -9.14 -15.76 -7.14
C THR A 121 -9.72 -15.41 -5.76
N LYS A 122 -8.90 -14.87 -4.84
CA LYS A 122 -9.41 -14.40 -3.53
C LYS A 122 -10.37 -13.22 -3.68
N LEU A 123 -10.06 -12.25 -4.56
CA LEU A 123 -10.94 -11.13 -4.87
C LEU A 123 -12.27 -11.60 -5.49
N GLU A 124 -12.22 -12.48 -6.48
CA GLU A 124 -13.42 -13.06 -7.11
C GLU A 124 -14.33 -13.77 -6.09
N ARG A 125 -13.74 -14.61 -5.21
CA ARG A 125 -14.50 -15.31 -4.15
C ARG A 125 -15.15 -14.36 -3.16
N ALA A 126 -14.55 -13.18 -2.93
CA ALA A 126 -15.11 -12.12 -2.11
C ALA A 126 -16.09 -11.22 -2.87
N GLY A 127 -16.42 -11.51 -4.14
CA GLY A 127 -17.30 -10.72 -4.97
C GLY A 127 -16.77 -9.33 -5.32
N MET A 128 -15.46 -9.13 -5.27
CA MET A 128 -14.82 -7.84 -5.53
C MET A 128 -14.32 -7.74 -6.98
N THR A 129 -14.42 -6.55 -7.56
CA THR A 129 -13.86 -6.26 -8.88
C THR A 129 -12.43 -5.76 -8.75
N GLN A 130 -11.48 -6.46 -9.38
CA GLN A 130 -10.09 -6.03 -9.41
C GLN A 130 -9.86 -4.92 -10.45
N SER A 131 -9.09 -3.92 -10.06
CA SER A 131 -8.62 -2.84 -10.92
C SER A 131 -7.13 -2.61 -10.70
N MET A 132 -6.38 -2.29 -11.75
CA MET A 132 -4.94 -2.06 -11.64
C MET A 132 -4.50 -0.76 -12.30
N SER A 133 -3.51 -0.11 -11.73
CA SER A 133 -2.85 1.05 -12.31
C SER A 133 -2.26 0.71 -13.68
N ARG A 134 -2.18 1.69 -14.56
CA ARG A 134 -1.48 1.56 -15.86
C ARG A 134 0.03 1.49 -15.64
N VAL A 135 0.74 0.88 -16.57
CA VAL A 135 2.21 0.78 -16.51
C VAL A 135 2.84 2.17 -16.43
N GLY A 136 3.73 2.37 -15.45
CA GLY A 136 4.45 3.63 -15.27
C GLY A 136 3.59 4.84 -14.89
N LYS A 137 2.34 4.63 -14.45
CA LYS A 137 1.44 5.69 -14.01
C LYS A 137 1.16 5.58 -12.51
N CYS A 138 2.13 5.94 -11.69
CA CYS A 138 2.01 5.94 -10.22
C CYS A 138 0.81 6.77 -9.74
N ILE A 139 0.49 7.88 -10.40
CA ILE A 139 -0.65 8.73 -10.08
C ILE A 139 -2.01 7.99 -10.12
N ASP A 140 -2.07 6.80 -10.73
CA ASP A 140 -3.28 5.96 -10.74
C ASP A 140 -3.58 5.36 -9.34
N ASN A 141 -2.61 5.43 -8.38
CA ASN A 141 -2.78 5.08 -6.96
C ASN A 141 -2.51 6.28 -6.03
N GLY A 142 -2.75 7.49 -6.51
CA GLY A 142 -2.40 8.77 -5.86
C GLY A 142 -2.81 8.91 -4.38
N PRO A 143 -4.04 8.53 -3.96
CA PRO A 143 -4.43 8.62 -2.55
C PRO A 143 -3.59 7.76 -1.61
N MET A 144 -3.17 6.55 -2.02
CA MET A 144 -2.26 5.71 -1.22
C MET A 144 -0.86 6.32 -1.14
N GLU A 145 -0.33 6.83 -2.26
CA GLU A 145 0.96 7.53 -2.26
C GLU A 145 0.92 8.77 -1.36
N GLY A 146 -0.18 9.53 -1.40
CA GLY A 146 -0.41 10.67 -0.52
C GLY A 146 -0.43 10.26 0.96
N PHE A 147 -1.11 9.17 1.30
CA PHE A 147 -1.14 8.63 2.65
C PHE A 147 0.26 8.22 3.14
N TRP A 148 1.02 7.47 2.33
CA TRP A 148 2.41 7.12 2.66
C TRP A 148 3.30 8.34 2.83
N GLY A 149 3.11 9.36 1.98
CA GLY A 149 3.84 10.61 2.08
C GLY A 149 3.58 11.34 3.40
N ILE A 150 2.33 11.39 3.85
CA ILE A 150 1.96 11.98 5.13
C ILE A 150 2.53 11.15 6.29
N LEU A 151 2.27 9.85 6.32
CA LEU A 151 2.76 8.95 7.38
C LEU A 151 4.28 9.06 7.56
N LYS A 152 5.03 8.99 6.44
CA LYS A 152 6.49 9.05 6.50
C LYS A 152 7.01 10.42 6.90
N ARG A 153 6.38 11.49 6.47
CA ARG A 153 6.77 12.87 6.79
C ARG A 153 6.55 13.19 8.27
N GLU A 154 5.39 12.79 8.80
CA GLU A 154 5.00 13.12 10.17
C GLU A 154 5.69 12.22 11.21
N ARG A 155 5.96 10.97 10.87
CA ARG A 155 6.33 9.96 11.85
C ARG A 155 7.71 9.33 11.63
N TYR A 156 8.19 9.26 10.40
CA TYR A 156 9.38 8.47 10.05
C TYR A 156 10.59 9.31 9.65
N TYR A 157 10.45 10.26 8.72
CA TYR A 157 11.59 11.04 8.24
C TYR A 157 12.21 11.92 9.34
N GLY A 158 13.55 12.03 9.31
CA GLY A 158 14.31 12.75 10.34
C GLY A 158 14.53 11.96 11.64
N ARG A 159 14.00 10.75 11.75
CA ARG A 159 14.21 9.84 12.88
C ARG A 159 15.08 8.65 12.47
N ARG A 160 15.81 8.10 13.44
CA ARG A 160 16.58 6.86 13.28
C ARG A 160 16.03 5.83 14.28
N PHE A 161 15.40 4.81 13.75
CA PHE A 161 14.86 3.70 14.55
C PHE A 161 15.95 2.66 14.75
N THR A 162 16.15 2.22 16.00
CA THR A 162 17.23 1.31 16.40
C THR A 162 16.74 -0.08 16.75
N SER A 163 15.42 -0.30 16.75
CA SER A 163 14.82 -1.62 16.90
C SER A 163 13.57 -1.76 16.03
N ARG A 164 13.20 -3.02 15.81
CA ARG A 164 11.96 -3.39 15.13
C ARG A 164 10.72 -2.90 15.89
N GLU A 165 10.74 -3.08 17.19
CA GLU A 165 9.64 -2.75 18.11
C GLU A 165 9.38 -1.24 18.12
N GLU A 166 10.43 -0.45 18.16
CA GLU A 166 10.35 1.02 18.07
C GLU A 166 9.70 1.46 16.76
N LEU A 167 10.12 0.86 15.63
CA LEU A 167 9.56 1.18 14.32
C LEU A 167 8.09 0.73 14.21
N VAL A 168 7.74 -0.47 14.68
CA VAL A 168 6.34 -0.96 14.69
C VAL A 168 5.43 -0.08 15.54
N LYS A 169 5.91 0.37 16.71
CA LYS A 169 5.15 1.28 17.58
C LYS A 169 4.92 2.66 16.95
N MET A 170 5.84 3.09 16.08
CA MET A 170 5.71 4.36 15.35
C MET A 170 4.62 4.27 14.27
N ILE A 171 4.55 3.13 13.54
CA ILE A 171 3.57 2.87 12.49
C ILE A 171 2.17 2.73 13.09
#